data_0c82cd38b14ba9eda8c80e94f8324b77
#
_entry.id   0c82cd38b14ba9eda8c80e94f8324b77
#
_cell.length_a   1.000
_cell.length_b   1.000
_cell.length_c   1.000
_cell.angle_alpha   90.00
_cell.angle_beta   90.00
_cell.angle_gamma   90.00
#
_symmetry.space_group_name_H-M   'P 1'
#
loop_
_entity.id
_entity.type
_entity.pdbx_description
1 polymer ?
#
loop_
_entity_poly.entity_id
_entity_poly.type
_entity_poly.pdbx_seq_one_letter_code
_entity_poly.pdbx_strand_id
1 'polypeptide(L)'
;MDVATDTCVLINLAVVGRLDLLKVVPPYIFHAPTEVLDEIEDLDQGAAVDQAIAAGHLDEVKLDQPGELGLYVSFNATLGKGESACLALGKGRGWAIATDESKDPKWKKVISGAGFAVINTPGILLAAIRAGALTVAAADEIKTKLEQKRFKMKFDSFASLI
;
A
#
# COMPACT_ATOMS: atom_id res chain seq x y z
N MET A 1 6.61 -7.56 10.18
CA MET A 1 6.25 -8.17 8.87
C MET A 1 6.47 -7.10 7.82
N ASP A 2 7.38 -7.36 6.89
CA ASP A 2 7.67 -6.43 5.80
C ASP A 2 6.55 -6.44 4.76
N VAL A 3 6.25 -5.27 4.21
CA VAL A 3 5.13 -5.04 3.29
C VAL A 3 5.60 -4.20 2.11
N ALA A 4 5.50 -4.73 0.90
CA ALA A 4 5.71 -3.96 -0.33
C ALA A 4 4.42 -3.15 -0.61
N THR A 5 4.55 -1.83 -0.72
CA THR A 5 3.41 -0.91 -0.79
C THR A 5 3.25 -0.39 -2.20
N ASP A 6 2.06 -0.63 -2.76
CA ASP A 6 1.69 -0.20 -4.11
C ASP A 6 1.32 1.29 -4.15
N THR A 7 1.43 1.88 -5.32
CA THR A 7 1.15 3.30 -5.63
C THR A 7 -0.22 3.75 -5.13
N CYS A 8 -1.26 2.93 -5.32
CA CYS A 8 -2.64 3.28 -4.94
C CYS A 8 -2.80 3.52 -3.42
N VAL A 9 -2.13 2.75 -2.57
CA VAL A 9 -2.16 2.93 -1.11
C VAL A 9 -1.42 4.20 -0.70
N LEU A 10 -0.23 4.44 -1.29
CA LEU A 10 0.55 5.65 -1.01
C LEU A 10 -0.23 6.92 -1.40
N ILE A 11 -0.84 6.93 -2.59
CA ILE A 11 -1.66 8.06 -3.05
C ILE A 11 -2.86 8.29 -2.13
N ASN A 12 -3.59 7.25 -1.74
CA ASN A 12 -4.73 7.39 -0.85
C ASN A 12 -4.33 8.01 0.51
N LEU A 13 -3.23 7.55 1.11
CA LEU A 13 -2.75 8.11 2.36
C LEU A 13 -2.14 9.51 2.20
N ALA A 14 -1.47 9.79 1.10
CA ALA A 14 -0.92 11.13 0.79
C ALA A 14 -2.03 12.16 0.64
N VAL A 15 -3.09 11.84 -0.11
CA VAL A 15 -4.25 12.74 -0.36
C VAL A 15 -4.95 13.16 0.94
N VAL A 16 -4.97 12.30 1.93
CA VAL A 16 -5.58 12.61 3.25
C VAL A 16 -4.55 13.09 4.29
N GLY A 17 -3.27 13.19 3.90
CA GLY A 17 -2.19 13.66 4.77
C GLY A 17 -1.87 12.71 5.92
N ARG A 18 -2.00 11.38 5.71
CA ARG A 18 -1.86 10.38 6.77
C ARG A 18 -0.86 9.26 6.45
N LEU A 19 0.23 9.58 5.73
CA LEU A 19 1.35 8.66 5.55
C LEU A 19 2.06 8.31 6.87
N ASP A 20 1.90 9.12 7.92
CA ASP A 20 2.37 8.85 9.28
C ASP A 20 1.84 7.52 9.85
N LEU A 21 0.65 7.09 9.42
CA LEU A 21 0.04 5.85 9.88
C LEU A 21 0.88 4.62 9.51
N LEU A 22 1.67 4.65 8.44
CA LEU A 22 2.51 3.54 8.03
C LEU A 22 3.57 3.18 9.10
N LYS A 23 3.98 4.13 9.93
CA LYS A 23 4.94 3.88 11.02
C LYS A 23 4.30 3.28 12.29
N VAL A 24 3.01 3.53 12.51
CA VAL A 24 2.34 3.24 13.79
C VAL A 24 1.38 2.05 13.74
N VAL A 25 1.48 1.22 12.70
CA VAL A 25 0.61 0.06 12.48
C VAL A 25 1.39 -1.26 12.66
N PRO A 26 1.63 -1.70 13.91
CA PRO A 26 2.31 -2.96 14.14
C PRO A 26 1.43 -4.14 13.67
N PRO A 27 2.02 -5.26 13.22
CA PRO A 27 3.45 -5.54 13.16
C PRO A 27 4.09 -5.20 11.80
N TYR A 28 3.50 -4.29 11.03
CA TYR A 28 3.91 -4.01 9.65
C TYR A 28 5.08 -3.02 9.58
N ILE A 29 5.99 -3.27 8.62
CA ILE A 29 7.07 -2.36 8.21
C ILE A 29 6.87 -2.15 6.72
N PHE A 30 6.52 -0.93 6.33
CA PHE A 30 6.15 -0.62 4.95
C PHE A 30 7.36 -0.17 4.15
N HIS A 31 7.44 -0.66 2.91
CA HIS A 31 8.48 -0.33 1.94
C HIS A 31 7.83 0.07 0.62
N ALA A 32 8.38 1.11 -0.02
CA ALA A 32 7.97 1.53 -1.36
C ALA A 32 9.05 1.13 -2.38
N PRO A 33 8.75 0.25 -3.34
CA PRO A 33 9.66 -0.01 -4.45
C PRO A 33 9.96 1.26 -5.24
N THR A 34 11.17 1.42 -5.77
CA THR A 34 11.54 2.54 -6.64
C THR A 34 10.56 2.68 -7.82
N GLU A 35 10.12 1.56 -8.40
CA GLU A 35 9.16 1.53 -9.50
C GLU A 35 7.78 2.10 -9.12
N VAL A 36 7.38 1.95 -7.86
CA VAL A 36 6.16 2.56 -7.30
C VAL A 36 6.33 4.06 -7.16
N LEU A 37 7.48 4.51 -6.65
CA LEU A 37 7.78 5.94 -6.50
C LEU A 37 7.82 6.65 -7.85
N ASP A 38 8.36 6.00 -8.87
CA ASP A 38 8.43 6.52 -10.25
C ASP A 38 7.05 6.66 -10.92
N GLU A 39 6.01 5.97 -10.44
CA GLU A 39 4.64 6.09 -10.93
C GLU A 39 3.87 7.28 -10.36
N ILE A 40 4.38 7.93 -9.31
CA ILE A 40 3.70 9.08 -8.68
C ILE A 40 4.00 10.35 -9.47
N GLU A 41 3.09 10.72 -10.37
CA GLU A 41 3.25 11.88 -11.26
C GLU A 41 2.83 13.20 -10.62
N ASP A 42 1.92 13.19 -9.65
CA ASP A 42 1.46 14.39 -8.95
C ASP A 42 2.55 14.90 -8.00
N LEU A 43 2.98 16.17 -8.18
CA LEU A 43 4.09 16.75 -7.44
C LEU A 43 3.83 16.86 -5.94
N ASP A 44 2.60 17.17 -5.53
CA ASP A 44 2.25 17.29 -4.10
C ASP A 44 2.22 15.91 -3.42
N GLN A 45 1.70 14.91 -4.11
CA GLN A 45 1.71 13.53 -3.62
C GLN A 45 3.13 12.97 -3.55
N GLY A 46 3.95 13.20 -4.57
CA GLY A 46 5.37 12.82 -4.59
C GLY A 46 6.13 13.46 -3.43
N ALA A 47 5.99 14.77 -3.23
CA ALA A 47 6.62 15.48 -2.12
C ALA A 47 6.17 14.95 -0.75
N ALA A 48 4.89 14.60 -0.59
CA ALA A 48 4.38 14.02 0.65
C ALA A 48 5.00 12.63 0.94
N VAL A 49 5.17 11.80 -0.09
CA VAL A 49 5.81 10.49 0.04
C VAL A 49 7.30 10.63 0.35
N ASP A 50 8.02 11.54 -0.32
CA ASP A 50 9.43 11.82 -0.03
C ASP A 50 9.62 12.29 1.43
N GLN A 51 8.74 13.16 1.92
CA GLN A 51 8.75 13.59 3.31
C GLN A 51 8.48 12.44 4.28
N ALA A 52 7.57 11.52 3.94
CA ALA A 52 7.28 10.35 4.76
C ALA A 52 8.47 9.40 4.82
N ILE A 53 9.20 9.20 3.71
CA ILE A 53 10.44 8.43 3.68
C ILE A 53 11.51 9.11 4.55
N ALA A 54 11.72 10.42 4.39
CA ALA A 54 12.69 11.18 5.19
C ALA A 54 12.37 11.15 6.69
N ALA A 55 11.08 11.08 7.06
CA ALA A 55 10.62 10.95 8.44
C ALA A 55 10.66 9.49 8.97
N GLY A 56 11.02 8.53 8.14
CA GLY A 56 11.06 7.10 8.49
C GLY A 56 9.67 6.51 8.74
N HIS A 57 8.67 6.96 8.02
CA HIS A 57 7.32 6.37 8.04
C HIS A 57 7.23 5.13 7.15
N LEU A 58 8.02 5.06 6.09
CA LEU A 58 8.26 3.90 5.24
C LEU A 58 9.66 4.02 4.63
N ASP A 59 10.18 2.91 4.12
CA ASP A 59 11.49 2.84 3.50
C ASP A 59 11.40 2.69 1.97
N GLU A 60 12.28 3.34 1.22
CA GLU A 60 12.48 3.00 -0.19
C GLU A 60 13.22 1.67 -0.31
N VAL A 61 12.82 0.84 -1.29
CA VAL A 61 13.45 -0.46 -1.55
C VAL A 61 13.71 -0.66 -3.03
N LYS A 62 14.81 -1.36 -3.34
CA LYS A 62 15.18 -1.75 -4.71
C LYS A 62 15.07 -3.25 -4.91
N LEU A 63 14.86 -3.67 -6.15
CA LEU A 63 14.95 -5.06 -6.56
C LEU A 63 16.42 -5.44 -6.75
N ASP A 64 17.11 -5.77 -5.67
CA ASP A 64 18.57 -5.96 -5.63
C ASP A 64 19.00 -7.38 -5.21
N GLN A 65 18.06 -8.26 -4.90
CA GLN A 65 18.37 -9.65 -4.55
C GLN A 65 18.31 -10.57 -5.79
N PRO A 66 19.06 -11.67 -5.77
CA PRO A 66 19.05 -12.63 -6.87
C PRO A 66 17.65 -13.14 -7.21
N GLY A 67 17.31 -13.09 -8.49
CA GLY A 67 16.01 -13.57 -9.01
C GLY A 67 14.88 -12.55 -9.00
N GLU A 68 14.96 -11.46 -8.23
CA GLU A 68 13.90 -10.44 -8.15
C GLU A 68 13.63 -9.77 -9.50
N LEU A 69 14.69 -9.43 -10.25
CA LEU A 69 14.56 -8.84 -11.58
C LEU A 69 13.86 -9.79 -12.55
N GLY A 70 14.16 -11.08 -12.48
CA GLY A 70 13.48 -12.10 -13.30
C GLY A 70 12.00 -12.23 -12.96
N LEU A 71 11.64 -12.17 -11.67
CA LEU A 71 10.25 -12.14 -11.21
C LEU A 71 9.54 -10.86 -11.69
N TYR A 72 10.19 -9.72 -11.55
CA TYR A 72 9.66 -8.43 -12.02
C TYR A 72 9.35 -8.48 -13.52
N VAL A 73 10.30 -8.90 -14.34
CA VAL A 73 10.11 -9.01 -15.80
C VAL A 73 8.94 -9.94 -16.12
N SER A 74 8.83 -11.07 -15.42
CA SER A 74 7.75 -12.03 -15.61
C SER A 74 6.37 -11.42 -15.29
N PHE A 75 6.24 -10.69 -14.17
CA PHE A 75 5.00 -10.02 -13.82
C PHE A 75 4.68 -8.82 -14.71
N ASN A 76 5.70 -8.04 -15.10
CA ASN A 76 5.54 -6.84 -15.92
C ASN A 76 5.13 -7.14 -17.38
N ALA A 77 5.16 -8.39 -17.79
CA ALA A 77 4.59 -8.81 -19.07
C ALA A 77 3.05 -8.62 -19.13
N THR A 78 2.36 -8.55 -17.99
CA THR A 78 0.90 -8.46 -17.92
C THR A 78 0.34 -7.43 -16.96
N LEU A 79 1.17 -6.90 -16.04
CA LEU A 79 0.79 -5.96 -14.97
C LEU A 79 1.61 -4.65 -15.08
N GLY A 80 1.22 -3.64 -14.32
CA GLY A 80 1.94 -2.38 -14.20
C GLY A 80 3.30 -2.54 -13.51
N LYS A 81 4.16 -1.51 -13.63
CA LYS A 81 5.52 -1.54 -13.06
C LYS A 81 5.51 -1.64 -11.52
N GLY A 82 4.75 -0.78 -10.86
CA GLY A 82 4.63 -0.79 -9.40
C GLY A 82 4.07 -2.10 -8.86
N GLU A 83 2.97 -2.59 -9.45
CA GLU A 83 2.38 -3.88 -9.10
C GLU A 83 3.39 -5.03 -9.26
N SER A 84 4.14 -5.03 -10.37
CA SER A 84 5.14 -6.06 -10.68
C SER A 84 6.30 -6.04 -9.69
N ALA A 85 6.75 -4.86 -9.27
CA ALA A 85 7.78 -4.71 -8.26
C ALA A 85 7.31 -5.22 -6.88
N CYS A 86 6.10 -4.86 -6.47
CA CYS A 86 5.52 -5.37 -5.22
C CYS A 86 5.40 -6.90 -5.22
N LEU A 87 4.95 -7.48 -6.34
CA LEU A 87 4.86 -8.94 -6.48
C LEU A 87 6.23 -9.63 -6.49
N ALA A 88 7.24 -9.02 -7.12
CA ALA A 88 8.60 -9.55 -7.12
C ALA A 88 9.19 -9.59 -5.71
N LEU A 89 9.02 -8.52 -4.92
CA LEU A 89 9.40 -8.48 -3.51
C LEU A 89 8.61 -9.48 -2.67
N GLY A 90 7.29 -9.51 -2.85
CA GLY A 90 6.42 -10.45 -2.14
C GLY A 90 6.85 -11.90 -2.36
N LYS A 91 7.12 -12.30 -3.60
CA LYS A 91 7.55 -13.65 -3.94
C LYS A 91 9.01 -13.93 -3.63
N GLY A 92 9.90 -12.97 -3.84
CA GLY A 92 11.34 -13.11 -3.62
C GLY A 92 11.72 -13.10 -2.15
N ARG A 93 11.11 -12.20 -1.35
CA ARG A 93 11.42 -12.00 0.08
C ARG A 93 10.38 -12.56 1.04
N GLY A 94 9.26 -13.06 0.54
CA GLY A 94 8.15 -13.52 1.40
C GLY A 94 7.39 -12.37 2.07
N TRP A 95 7.37 -11.18 1.47
CA TRP A 95 6.72 -10.00 2.01
C TRP A 95 5.22 -10.00 1.75
N ALA A 96 4.46 -9.34 2.61
CA ALA A 96 3.07 -8.98 2.34
C ALA A 96 3.02 -7.86 1.29
N ILE A 97 1.84 -7.64 0.71
CA ILE A 97 1.60 -6.58 -0.27
C ILE A 97 0.50 -5.66 0.24
N ALA A 98 0.77 -4.35 0.23
CA ALA A 98 -0.24 -3.33 0.48
C ALA A 98 -0.76 -2.81 -0.85
N THR A 99 -2.04 -3.05 -1.16
CA THR A 99 -2.68 -2.61 -2.39
C THR A 99 -4.18 -2.43 -2.22
N ASP A 100 -4.74 -1.47 -2.94
CA ASP A 100 -6.19 -1.27 -3.07
C ASP A 100 -6.73 -1.83 -4.39
N GLU A 101 -5.87 -2.38 -5.26
CA GLU A 101 -6.32 -3.00 -6.50
C GLU A 101 -7.11 -4.27 -6.20
N SER A 102 -8.36 -4.27 -6.62
CA SER A 102 -9.27 -5.39 -6.39
C SER A 102 -10.14 -5.72 -7.60
N LYS A 103 -9.99 -4.98 -8.70
CA LYS A 103 -10.88 -5.10 -9.87
C LYS A 103 -10.20 -5.79 -11.04
N ASP A 104 -8.88 -5.59 -11.23
CA ASP A 104 -8.18 -6.20 -12.35
C ASP A 104 -8.19 -7.74 -12.22
N PRO A 105 -8.77 -8.46 -13.21
CA PRO A 105 -8.79 -9.93 -13.21
C PRO A 105 -7.40 -10.57 -13.24
N LYS A 106 -6.42 -9.91 -13.87
CA LYS A 106 -5.03 -10.40 -13.93
C LYS A 106 -4.39 -10.35 -12.56
N TRP A 107 -4.53 -9.20 -11.88
CA TRP A 107 -4.08 -9.02 -10.51
C TRP A 107 -4.69 -10.06 -9.57
N LYS A 108 -6.02 -10.22 -9.59
CA LYS A 108 -6.73 -11.23 -8.78
C LYS A 108 -6.19 -12.63 -8.99
N LYS A 109 -5.95 -13.01 -10.23
CA LYS A 109 -5.41 -14.36 -10.57
C LYS A 109 -4.04 -14.58 -9.96
N VAL A 110 -3.17 -13.57 -10.01
CA VAL A 110 -1.81 -13.67 -9.45
C VAL A 110 -1.85 -13.74 -7.92
N ILE A 111 -2.59 -12.84 -7.28
CA ILE A 111 -2.69 -12.79 -5.82
C ILE A 111 -3.30 -14.07 -5.23
N SER A 112 -4.41 -14.55 -5.80
CA SER A 112 -5.06 -15.77 -5.30
C SER A 112 -4.22 -17.04 -5.54
N GLY A 113 -3.49 -17.09 -6.64
CA GLY A 113 -2.66 -18.25 -6.99
C GLY A 113 -1.35 -18.35 -6.21
N ALA A 114 -0.82 -17.24 -5.71
CA ALA A 114 0.48 -17.18 -5.06
C ALA A 114 0.42 -17.16 -3.53
N GLY A 115 -0.77 -17.02 -2.92
CA GLY A 115 -0.95 -17.04 -1.47
C GLY A 115 -0.34 -15.84 -0.74
N PHE A 116 -0.23 -14.69 -1.39
CA PHE A 116 0.27 -13.47 -0.75
C PHE A 116 -0.63 -13.00 0.39
N ALA A 117 -0.04 -12.58 1.51
CA ALA A 117 -0.73 -11.78 2.49
C ALA A 117 -0.96 -10.37 1.92
N VAL A 118 -2.20 -9.88 1.97
CA VAL A 118 -2.57 -8.58 1.41
C VAL A 118 -3.20 -7.71 2.48
N ILE A 119 -2.80 -6.45 2.54
CA ILE A 119 -3.47 -5.40 3.31
C ILE A 119 -3.87 -4.26 2.35
N ASN A 120 -4.97 -3.57 2.63
CA ASN A 120 -5.43 -2.42 1.83
C ASN A 120 -5.57 -1.17 2.70
N THR A 121 -5.86 -0.03 2.11
CA THR A 121 -6.04 1.23 2.86
C THR A 121 -7.04 1.09 4.01
N PRO A 122 -8.26 0.51 3.85
CA PRO A 122 -9.14 0.26 4.98
C PRO A 122 -8.53 -0.63 6.07
N GLY A 123 -7.78 -1.65 5.68
CA GLY A 123 -7.07 -2.54 6.62
C GLY A 123 -6.00 -1.81 7.43
N ILE A 124 -5.25 -0.90 6.81
CA ILE A 124 -4.27 -0.04 7.49
C ILE A 124 -4.96 0.87 8.49
N LEU A 125 -6.06 1.53 8.10
CA LEU A 125 -6.84 2.39 9.01
C LEU A 125 -7.41 1.59 10.20
N LEU A 126 -7.95 0.39 9.95
CA LEU A 126 -8.45 -0.49 11.01
C LEU A 126 -7.33 -0.94 11.96
N ALA A 127 -6.15 -1.27 11.42
CA ALA A 127 -4.99 -1.63 12.24
C ALA A 127 -4.49 -0.44 13.07
N ALA A 128 -4.53 0.79 12.54
CA ALA A 128 -4.21 2.01 13.28
C ALA A 128 -5.20 2.28 14.43
N ILE A 129 -6.50 2.01 14.23
CA ILE A 129 -7.51 2.10 15.29
C ILE A 129 -7.20 1.08 16.39
N ARG A 130 -6.93 -0.17 16.02
CA ARG A 130 -6.61 -1.24 16.99
C ARG A 130 -5.33 -0.98 17.77
N ALA A 131 -4.37 -0.29 17.15
CA ALA A 131 -3.14 0.15 17.81
C ALA A 131 -3.31 1.39 18.69
N GLY A 132 -4.51 2.02 18.71
CA GLY A 132 -4.76 3.27 19.45
C GLY A 132 -4.14 4.51 18.82
N ALA A 133 -3.61 4.41 17.60
CA ALA A 133 -3.01 5.52 16.86
C ALA A 133 -4.04 6.38 16.10
N LEU A 134 -5.26 5.86 15.93
CA LEU A 134 -6.35 6.50 15.23
C LEU A 134 -7.67 6.24 15.97
N THR A 135 -8.53 7.26 16.10
CA THR A 135 -9.89 7.07 16.61
C THR A 135 -10.82 6.63 15.48
N VAL A 136 -11.93 5.98 15.82
CA VAL A 136 -12.99 5.63 14.86
C VAL A 136 -13.50 6.86 14.12
N ALA A 137 -13.78 7.94 14.86
CA ALA A 137 -14.27 9.18 14.26
C ALA A 137 -13.27 9.77 13.23
N ALA A 138 -11.97 9.79 13.55
CA ALA A 138 -10.94 10.25 12.63
C ALA A 138 -10.81 9.31 11.41
N ALA A 139 -10.98 8.00 11.58
CA ALA A 139 -10.98 7.05 10.45
C ALA A 139 -12.20 7.27 9.54
N ASP A 140 -13.36 7.55 10.08
CA ASP A 140 -14.58 7.85 9.32
C ASP A 140 -14.47 9.18 8.56
N GLU A 141 -13.78 10.18 9.13
CA GLU A 141 -13.45 11.42 8.39
C GLU A 141 -12.51 11.15 7.22
N ILE A 142 -11.47 10.33 7.42
CA ILE A 142 -10.56 9.89 6.34
C ILE A 142 -11.36 9.15 5.26
N LYS A 143 -12.23 8.21 5.64
CA LYS A 143 -13.12 7.50 4.73
C LYS A 143 -13.93 8.47 3.87
N THR A 144 -14.57 9.47 4.49
CA THR A 144 -15.36 10.48 3.79
C THR A 144 -14.54 11.27 2.77
N LYS A 145 -13.31 11.68 3.13
CA LYS A 145 -12.38 12.37 2.22
C LYS A 145 -11.97 11.48 1.03
N LEU A 146 -11.69 10.21 1.27
CA LEU A 146 -11.31 9.26 0.22
C LEU A 146 -12.48 8.96 -0.72
N GLU A 147 -13.70 8.88 -0.21
CA GLU A 147 -14.91 8.68 -1.03
C GLU A 147 -15.18 9.87 -1.97
N GLN A 148 -14.90 11.09 -1.54
CA GLN A 148 -14.92 12.29 -2.40
C GLN A 148 -13.88 12.19 -3.55
N LYS A 149 -12.80 11.46 -3.35
CA LYS A 149 -11.77 11.15 -4.35
C LYS A 149 -12.03 9.84 -5.11
N ARG A 150 -13.27 9.33 -5.07
CA ARG A 150 -13.75 8.11 -5.76
C ARG A 150 -13.20 6.78 -5.21
N PHE A 151 -12.54 6.79 -4.07
CA PHE A 151 -12.16 5.57 -3.38
C PHE A 151 -13.27 5.16 -2.40
N LYS A 152 -14.15 4.25 -2.82
CA LYS A 152 -15.30 3.83 -2.02
C LYS A 152 -15.00 2.63 -1.14
N MET A 153 -15.45 2.70 0.11
CA MET A 153 -15.43 1.59 1.07
C MET A 153 -16.84 1.01 1.21
N LYS A 154 -16.94 -0.33 1.30
CA LYS A 154 -18.23 -1.06 1.31
C LYS A 154 -18.85 -1.22 2.71
N PHE A 155 -18.62 -0.25 3.59
CA PHE A 155 -19.19 -0.21 4.94
C PHE A 155 -19.45 1.24 5.33
N ASP A 156 -20.36 1.47 6.27
CA ASP A 156 -20.79 2.83 6.65
C ASP A 156 -19.79 3.49 7.61
N SER A 157 -19.30 2.77 8.60
CA SER A 157 -18.36 3.28 9.62
C SER A 157 -17.39 2.18 10.05
N PHE A 158 -16.18 2.57 10.43
CA PHE A 158 -15.21 1.68 11.05
C PHE A 158 -15.68 1.10 12.38
N ALA A 159 -16.67 1.72 13.04
CA ALA A 159 -17.30 1.16 14.25
C ALA A 159 -17.88 -0.24 14.03
N SER A 160 -18.31 -0.57 12.82
CA SER A 160 -18.87 -1.90 12.49
C SER A 160 -17.81 -2.99 12.30
N LEU A 161 -16.52 -2.62 12.30
CA LEU A 161 -15.40 -3.53 12.02
C LEU A 161 -14.51 -3.82 13.25
N ILE A 162 -14.84 -3.24 14.40
CA ILE A 162 -14.06 -3.33 15.65
C ILE A 162 -14.63 -4.43 16.54
#